data_82aa2a44333bdb66c7805df27319da3c
#
_entry.id   82aa2a44333bdb66c7805df27319da3c
#
_cell.length_a   1.000
_cell.length_b   1.000
_cell.length_c   1.000
_cell.angle_alpha   90.00
_cell.angle_beta   90.00
_cell.angle_gamma   90.00
#
_symmetry.space_group_name_H-M   'P 1'
#
loop_
_entity.id
_entity.type
_entity.pdbx_description
1 polymer ?
#
loop_
_entity_poly.entity_id
_entity_poly.type
_entity_poly.pdbx_seq_one_letter_code
_entity_poly.pdbx_strand_id
1 'polypeptide(L)'
;MKKIKVGIAGTGFIGPAHIEALRRIPNVEVVALSHFPLDEAEAKAASLGVIGFGSFEGILQDPDIDVIHICTPNNLHFAQAKAALLAGKHVVCEKPLATSIRDAEELVSLAAQMGLVNAVHFNLRYYPLVRQMKAMRESGELGDVYSVMGSYLQDWLFYQTDYNWRLEPDKSGDSRAIADIGSHLMDLIEHVTGLKTVAVMADFNTIHKTRKKPLKAIETYSGKLLTPEDYAEVPITTEDHANVLLKFDNGNRGVITVSQMSAGRKNRLNVEIAGSNGTLEWCSEKPNEMWFGKRDTANQVMLRDPSLAYPEAAKLMSFPGGHNEGFPDTSKQLFKEVYAAIREGKQPQNPSYPTFADGLRELIICERMLESSRSEAWVQV
;
A
#
# COMPACT_ATOMS: atom_id res chain seq x y z
N MET A 1 15.70 3.15 27.03
CA MET A 1 15.86 3.67 25.66
C MET A 1 15.00 4.91 25.51
N LYS A 2 15.48 5.96 24.81
CA LYS A 2 14.67 7.14 24.46
C LYS A 2 13.45 6.68 23.66
N LYS A 3 12.26 7.20 23.97
CA LYS A 3 11.06 6.98 23.13
C LYS A 3 11.22 7.73 21.80
N ILE A 4 10.80 7.11 20.72
CA ILE A 4 10.67 7.76 19.42
C ILE A 4 9.29 8.42 19.36
N LYS A 5 9.26 9.73 19.15
CA LYS A 5 8.04 10.53 19.09
C LYS A 5 7.57 10.70 17.65
N VAL A 6 6.29 10.51 17.41
CA VAL A 6 5.68 10.44 16.08
C VAL A 6 4.60 11.49 15.93
N GLY A 7 4.65 12.21 14.80
CA GLY A 7 3.58 13.05 14.29
C GLY A 7 2.81 12.36 13.17
N ILE A 8 1.48 12.45 13.16
CA ILE A 8 0.61 11.90 12.12
C ILE A 8 0.00 13.05 11.30
N ALA A 9 0.27 13.08 10.01
CA ALA A 9 -0.35 14.01 9.07
C ALA A 9 -1.53 13.33 8.37
N GLY A 10 -2.76 13.79 8.64
CA GLY A 10 -3.98 13.22 8.08
C GLY A 10 -4.59 12.10 8.94
N THR A 11 -5.88 12.25 9.24
CA THR A 11 -6.63 11.34 10.11
C THR A 11 -7.91 10.83 9.44
N GLY A 12 -7.85 10.59 8.12
CA GLY A 12 -8.87 9.87 7.37
C GLY A 12 -8.94 8.39 7.79
N PHE A 13 -9.22 7.50 6.86
CA PHE A 13 -9.28 6.05 7.13
C PHE A 13 -7.95 5.46 7.64
N ILE A 14 -6.83 5.82 7.00
CA ILE A 14 -5.54 5.14 7.26
C ILE A 14 -4.75 5.72 8.44
N GLY A 15 -4.90 7.00 8.75
CA GLY A 15 -4.21 7.62 9.89
C GLY A 15 -4.50 6.93 11.24
N PRO A 16 -5.77 6.67 11.59
CA PRO A 16 -6.13 5.88 12.77
C PRO A 16 -5.51 4.47 12.79
N ALA A 17 -5.40 3.81 11.61
CA ALA A 17 -4.75 2.50 11.50
C ALA A 17 -3.24 2.58 11.77
N HIS A 18 -2.57 3.65 11.32
CA HIS A 18 -1.17 3.91 11.68
C HIS A 18 -1.01 4.11 13.19
N ILE A 19 -1.87 4.90 13.82
CA ILE A 19 -1.84 5.15 15.27
C ILE A 19 -2.00 3.84 16.04
N GLU A 20 -2.95 3.00 15.65
CA GLU A 20 -3.18 1.69 16.28
C GLU A 20 -1.94 0.79 16.16
N ALA A 21 -1.38 0.66 14.97
CA ALA A 21 -0.20 -0.14 14.71
C ALA A 21 1.02 0.34 15.51
N LEU A 22 1.25 1.65 15.58
CA LEU A 22 2.36 2.28 16.31
C LEU A 22 2.28 2.04 17.81
N ARG A 23 1.07 2.06 18.40
CA ARG A 23 0.86 1.77 19.82
C ARG A 23 1.24 0.36 20.23
N ARG A 24 1.35 -0.54 19.27
CA ARG A 24 1.78 -1.93 19.48
C ARG A 24 3.31 -2.10 19.41
N ILE A 25 4.07 -1.01 19.20
CA ILE A 25 5.54 -1.03 19.07
C ILE A 25 6.16 -0.46 20.35
N PRO A 26 7.02 -1.22 21.06
CA PRO A 26 7.66 -0.72 22.26
C PRO A 26 8.51 0.53 22.02
N ASN A 27 8.44 1.49 22.95
CA ASN A 27 9.19 2.75 22.90
C ASN A 27 8.92 3.63 21.66
N VAL A 28 7.70 3.56 21.12
CA VAL A 28 7.17 4.47 20.11
C VAL A 28 5.95 5.16 20.69
N GLU A 29 5.83 6.46 20.51
CA GLU A 29 4.75 7.27 21.06
C GLU A 29 4.21 8.24 20.01
N VAL A 30 2.91 8.15 19.69
CA VAL A 30 2.23 9.13 18.85
C VAL A 30 1.89 10.33 19.73
N VAL A 31 2.58 11.44 19.53
CA VAL A 31 2.48 12.63 20.38
C VAL A 31 1.63 13.73 19.79
N ALA A 32 1.49 13.78 18.46
CA ALA A 32 0.70 14.82 17.79
C ALA A 32 0.06 14.30 16.50
N LEU A 33 -1.04 14.94 16.11
CA LEU A 33 -1.66 14.74 14.79
C LEU A 33 -2.05 16.06 14.15
N SER A 34 -2.08 16.09 12.81
CA SER A 34 -2.75 17.13 12.05
C SER A 34 -4.01 16.62 11.38
N HIS A 35 -5.04 17.45 11.42
CA HIS A 35 -6.34 17.17 10.82
C HIS A 35 -6.84 18.38 10.05
N PHE A 36 -7.64 18.14 9.03
CA PHE A 36 -8.36 19.17 8.30
C PHE A 36 -9.86 18.82 8.25
N PRO A 37 -10.75 19.73 8.59
CA PRO A 37 -10.47 21.13 8.97
C PRO A 37 -9.84 21.25 10.38
N LEU A 38 -9.09 22.35 10.61
CA LEU A 38 -8.28 22.52 11.81
C LEU A 38 -9.10 22.64 13.10
N ASP A 39 -10.30 23.21 13.01
CA ASP A 39 -11.24 23.37 14.13
C ASP A 39 -11.78 22.02 14.66
N GLU A 40 -11.69 20.95 13.87
CA GLU A 40 -12.05 19.58 14.28
C GLU A 40 -10.83 18.81 14.85
N ALA A 41 -9.62 19.35 14.76
CA ALA A 41 -8.38 18.64 15.10
C ALA A 41 -8.33 18.22 16.57
N GLU A 42 -8.80 19.05 17.50
CA GLU A 42 -8.84 18.74 18.93
C GLU A 42 -9.76 17.57 19.23
N ALA A 43 -11.00 17.62 18.71
CA ALA A 43 -11.97 16.55 18.90
C ALA A 43 -11.46 15.23 18.29
N LYS A 44 -10.81 15.30 17.12
CA LYS A 44 -10.21 14.14 16.46
C LYS A 44 -9.06 13.56 17.26
N ALA A 45 -8.18 14.39 17.80
CA ALA A 45 -7.07 13.97 18.65
C ALA A 45 -7.59 13.28 19.91
N ALA A 46 -8.57 13.88 20.59
CA ALA A 46 -9.21 13.30 21.77
C ALA A 46 -9.84 11.93 21.47
N SER A 47 -10.57 11.81 20.35
CA SER A 47 -11.18 10.54 19.93
C SER A 47 -10.16 9.44 19.65
N LEU A 48 -8.97 9.81 19.24
CA LEU A 48 -7.86 8.90 18.96
C LEU A 48 -6.89 8.76 20.14
N GLY A 49 -7.14 9.44 21.26
CA GLY A 49 -6.27 9.40 22.45
C GLY A 49 -4.86 9.93 22.17
N VAL A 50 -4.73 10.96 21.34
CA VAL A 50 -3.50 11.71 21.05
C VAL A 50 -3.60 13.06 21.72
N ILE A 51 -2.52 13.51 22.39
CA ILE A 51 -2.56 14.75 23.21
C ILE A 51 -2.34 15.98 22.33
N GLY A 52 -1.33 15.94 21.45
CA GLY A 52 -0.98 17.07 20.59
C GLY A 52 -1.80 17.07 19.30
N PHE A 53 -2.23 18.26 18.88
CA PHE A 53 -2.93 18.46 17.62
C PHE A 53 -2.62 19.83 17.03
N GLY A 54 -2.79 19.97 15.72
CA GLY A 54 -2.54 21.26 15.06
C GLY A 54 -2.52 21.16 13.54
N SER A 55 -1.91 22.17 12.90
CA SER A 55 -1.60 22.11 11.49
C SER A 55 -0.40 21.20 11.20
N PHE A 56 -0.21 20.83 9.95
CA PHE A 56 0.97 20.07 9.53
C PHE A 56 2.26 20.85 9.86
N GLU A 57 2.29 22.13 9.60
CA GLU A 57 3.43 23.01 9.89
C GLU A 57 3.75 23.03 11.38
N GLY A 58 2.73 23.02 12.25
CA GLY A 58 2.92 22.97 13.69
C GLY A 58 3.61 21.68 14.16
N ILE A 59 3.16 20.51 13.70
CA ILE A 59 3.82 19.25 14.03
C ILE A 59 5.19 19.10 13.38
N LEU A 60 5.41 19.71 12.22
CA LEU A 60 6.69 19.71 11.54
C LEU A 60 7.76 20.48 12.29
N GLN A 61 7.40 21.62 12.89
CA GLN A 61 8.31 22.49 13.64
C GLN A 61 8.59 21.99 15.07
N ASP A 62 7.85 21.04 15.57
CA ASP A 62 8.09 20.48 16.91
C ASP A 62 9.43 19.72 16.94
N PRO A 63 10.44 20.21 17.72
CA PRO A 63 11.77 19.59 17.77
C PRO A 63 11.75 18.21 18.44
N ASP A 64 10.71 17.91 19.19
CA ASP A 64 10.56 16.66 19.92
C ASP A 64 10.06 15.50 19.02
N ILE A 65 9.49 15.81 17.86
CA ILE A 65 9.00 14.80 16.91
C ILE A 65 10.17 14.28 16.08
N ASP A 66 10.41 12.98 16.12
CA ASP A 66 11.49 12.30 15.40
C ASP A 66 11.03 11.84 14.00
N VAL A 67 9.74 11.47 13.84
CA VAL A 67 9.17 10.81 12.65
C VAL A 67 7.82 11.42 12.28
N ILE A 68 7.60 11.63 10.99
CA ILE A 68 6.28 12.01 10.45
C ILE A 68 5.69 10.85 9.63
N HIS A 69 4.47 10.43 9.97
CA HIS A 69 3.65 9.58 9.13
C HIS A 69 2.72 10.44 8.28
N ILE A 70 2.78 10.29 6.96
CA ILE A 70 1.98 11.04 6.00
C ILE A 70 0.83 10.15 5.53
N CYS A 71 -0.39 10.48 5.95
CA CYS A 71 -1.63 9.76 5.74
C CYS A 71 -2.70 10.64 5.09
N THR A 72 -2.28 11.70 4.40
CA THR A 72 -3.12 12.68 3.71
C THR A 72 -3.56 12.19 2.33
N PRO A 73 -4.38 12.95 1.56
CA PRO A 73 -4.61 12.67 0.14
C PRO A 73 -3.32 12.75 -0.69
N ASN A 74 -3.28 11.97 -1.78
CA ASN A 74 -2.07 11.73 -2.59
C ASN A 74 -1.34 13.00 -3.04
N ASN A 75 -2.09 14.04 -3.45
CA ASN A 75 -1.53 15.30 -3.94
C ASN A 75 -0.74 16.09 -2.88
N LEU A 76 -0.87 15.75 -1.59
CA LEU A 76 -0.13 16.38 -0.51
C LEU A 76 1.14 15.63 -0.13
N HIS A 77 1.30 14.36 -0.55
CA HIS A 77 2.40 13.50 -0.15
C HIS A 77 3.77 14.12 -0.46
N PHE A 78 3.97 14.57 -1.72
CA PHE A 78 5.24 15.16 -2.13
C PHE A 78 5.64 16.36 -1.27
N ALA A 79 4.75 17.35 -1.16
CA ALA A 79 5.07 18.57 -0.43
C ALA A 79 5.34 18.29 1.06
N GLN A 80 4.55 17.42 1.67
CA GLN A 80 4.70 17.08 3.08
C GLN A 80 5.92 16.20 3.34
N ALA A 81 6.21 15.20 2.50
CA ALA A 81 7.41 14.37 2.63
C ALA A 81 8.69 15.19 2.45
N LYS A 82 8.71 16.08 1.45
CA LYS A 82 9.83 17.00 1.20
C LYS A 82 10.07 17.92 2.40
N ALA A 83 9.02 18.53 2.92
CA ALA A 83 9.12 19.42 4.08
C ALA A 83 9.62 18.67 5.33
N ALA A 84 9.12 17.44 5.56
CA ALA A 84 9.54 16.60 6.68
C ALA A 84 11.03 16.22 6.59
N LEU A 85 11.50 15.80 5.41
CA LEU A 85 12.92 15.50 5.18
C LEU A 85 13.80 16.72 5.40
N LEU A 86 13.42 17.90 4.86
CA LEU A 86 14.17 19.14 5.05
C LEU A 86 14.20 19.62 6.51
N ALA A 87 13.18 19.28 7.30
CA ALA A 87 13.14 19.51 8.74
C ALA A 87 13.92 18.48 9.56
N GLY A 88 14.62 17.53 8.90
CA GLY A 88 15.41 16.50 9.56
C GLY A 88 14.58 15.38 10.19
N LYS A 89 13.32 15.18 9.77
CA LYS A 89 12.44 14.14 10.28
C LYS A 89 12.52 12.89 9.41
N HIS A 90 12.52 11.71 10.03
CA HIS A 90 12.25 10.45 9.33
C HIS A 90 10.83 10.45 8.77
N VAL A 91 10.60 9.75 7.65
CA VAL A 91 9.29 9.79 6.98
C VAL A 91 8.76 8.39 6.68
N VAL A 92 7.52 8.14 7.06
CA VAL A 92 6.70 7.01 6.57
C VAL A 92 5.55 7.62 5.77
N CYS A 93 5.52 7.37 4.47
CA CYS A 93 4.51 7.93 3.57
C CYS A 93 3.51 6.86 3.13
N GLU A 94 2.24 7.23 3.06
CA GLU A 94 1.25 6.42 2.37
C GLU A 94 1.54 6.34 0.87
N LYS A 95 1.03 5.29 0.25
CA LYS A 95 1.10 5.10 -1.20
C LYS A 95 -0.06 5.83 -1.92
N PRO A 96 0.13 6.27 -3.16
CA PRO A 96 1.41 6.35 -3.88
C PRO A 96 2.35 7.39 -3.24
N LEU A 97 3.66 7.22 -3.42
CA LEU A 97 4.66 8.14 -2.83
C LEU A 97 4.44 9.60 -3.26
N ALA A 98 4.06 9.79 -4.51
CA ALA A 98 3.71 11.07 -5.12
C ALA A 98 2.69 10.86 -6.25
N THR A 99 2.22 11.93 -6.88
CA THR A 99 1.33 11.89 -8.05
C THR A 99 2.06 12.09 -9.37
N SER A 100 3.40 12.23 -9.36
CA SER A 100 4.25 12.27 -10.55
C SER A 100 5.59 11.55 -10.33
N ILE A 101 6.16 10.97 -11.38
CA ILE A 101 7.50 10.35 -11.34
C ILE A 101 8.54 11.37 -10.90
N ARG A 102 8.52 12.58 -11.46
CA ARG A 102 9.46 13.66 -11.12
C ARG A 102 9.51 13.96 -9.63
N ASP A 103 8.33 14.08 -9.00
CA ASP A 103 8.24 14.38 -7.57
C ASP A 103 8.75 13.22 -6.73
N ALA A 104 8.47 11.98 -7.15
CA ALA A 104 8.99 10.79 -6.48
C ALA A 104 10.52 10.66 -6.60
N GLU A 105 11.10 10.97 -7.77
CA GLU A 105 12.56 11.02 -7.99
C GLU A 105 13.23 12.05 -7.07
N GLU A 106 12.62 13.23 -6.93
CA GLU A 106 13.11 14.27 -6.03
C GLU A 106 13.09 13.79 -4.57
N LEU A 107 12.02 13.12 -4.13
CA LEU A 107 11.94 12.58 -2.77
C LEU A 107 12.98 11.49 -2.51
N VAL A 108 13.21 10.58 -3.46
CA VAL A 108 14.25 9.55 -3.36
C VAL A 108 15.63 10.18 -3.21
N SER A 109 15.93 11.16 -4.07
CA SER A 109 17.21 11.88 -4.03
C SER A 109 17.39 12.64 -2.72
N LEU A 110 16.37 13.38 -2.28
CA LEU A 110 16.42 14.16 -1.05
C LEU A 110 16.58 13.27 0.19
N ALA A 111 15.84 12.15 0.28
CA ALA A 111 15.97 11.24 1.39
C ALA A 111 17.38 10.65 1.51
N ALA A 112 18.01 10.32 0.37
CA ALA A 112 19.40 9.87 0.31
C ALA A 112 20.38 10.95 0.76
N GLN A 113 20.21 12.20 0.29
CA GLN A 113 21.06 13.33 0.67
C GLN A 113 20.98 13.63 2.17
N MET A 114 19.78 13.57 2.74
CA MET A 114 19.56 13.83 4.17
C MET A 114 19.97 12.66 5.07
N GLY A 115 20.20 11.48 4.52
CA GLY A 115 20.54 10.27 5.28
C GLY A 115 19.44 9.80 6.23
N LEU A 116 18.20 10.20 5.97
CA LEU A 116 17.04 9.89 6.82
C LEU A 116 16.38 8.58 6.43
N VAL A 117 15.86 7.88 7.43
CA VAL A 117 15.03 6.69 7.21
C VAL A 117 13.73 7.10 6.55
N ASN A 118 13.40 6.44 5.44
CA ASN A 118 12.22 6.68 4.66
C ASN A 118 11.53 5.35 4.31
N ALA A 119 10.20 5.34 4.30
CA ALA A 119 9.42 4.16 3.95
C ALA A 119 8.12 4.55 3.25
N VAL A 120 7.63 3.67 2.35
CA VAL A 120 6.29 3.73 1.76
C VAL A 120 5.44 2.60 2.35
N HIS A 121 4.17 2.87 2.61
CA HIS A 121 3.28 1.92 3.29
C HIS A 121 2.75 0.81 2.36
N PHE A 122 3.65 0.01 1.76
CA PHE A 122 3.30 -1.24 1.08
C PHE A 122 3.22 -2.39 2.10
N ASN A 123 2.26 -2.30 2.98
CA ASN A 123 2.09 -3.20 4.12
C ASN A 123 1.72 -4.64 3.74
N LEU A 124 1.20 -4.88 2.54
CA LEU A 124 0.78 -6.22 2.11
C LEU A 124 1.95 -7.21 1.99
N ARG A 125 3.20 -6.73 1.82
CA ARG A 125 4.42 -7.54 1.94
C ARG A 125 4.56 -8.23 3.31
N TYR A 126 3.82 -7.76 4.33
CA TYR A 126 3.95 -8.18 5.73
C TYR A 126 2.86 -9.15 6.20
N TYR A 127 2.02 -9.64 5.30
CA TYR A 127 1.27 -10.84 5.59
C TYR A 127 2.26 -12.00 5.77
N PRO A 128 2.18 -12.78 6.87
CA PRO A 128 3.18 -13.82 7.15
C PRO A 128 3.32 -14.84 6.02
N LEU A 129 2.22 -15.27 5.39
CA LEU A 129 2.27 -16.24 4.30
C LEU A 129 2.75 -15.64 2.97
N VAL A 130 2.65 -14.32 2.75
CA VAL A 130 3.32 -13.62 1.64
C VAL A 130 4.84 -13.68 1.83
N ARG A 131 5.33 -13.45 3.04
CA ARG A 131 6.74 -13.59 3.37
C ARG A 131 7.20 -15.06 3.26
N GLN A 132 6.32 -16.01 3.58
CA GLN A 132 6.56 -17.45 3.38
C GLN A 132 6.73 -17.79 1.91
N MET A 133 5.87 -17.29 1.01
CA MET A 133 6.01 -17.49 -0.44
C MET A 133 7.37 -16.98 -0.94
N LYS A 134 7.78 -15.80 -0.48
CA LYS A 134 9.10 -15.25 -0.81
C LYS A 134 10.22 -16.16 -0.32
N ALA A 135 10.17 -16.65 0.92
CA ALA A 135 11.19 -17.54 1.48
C ALA A 135 11.25 -18.88 0.71
N MET A 136 10.12 -19.44 0.32
CA MET A 136 10.06 -20.67 -0.50
C MET A 136 10.68 -20.45 -1.88
N ARG A 137 10.51 -19.28 -2.48
CA ARG A 137 11.19 -18.94 -3.74
C ARG A 137 12.70 -18.76 -3.51
N GLU A 138 13.11 -18.06 -2.47
CA GLU A 138 14.53 -17.81 -2.15
C GLU A 138 15.29 -19.08 -1.77
N SER A 139 14.65 -20.05 -1.13
CA SER A 139 15.21 -21.34 -0.79
C SER A 139 15.32 -22.30 -1.99
N GLY A 140 14.70 -21.95 -3.13
CA GLY A 140 14.60 -22.82 -4.31
C GLY A 140 13.50 -23.87 -4.24
N GLU A 141 12.65 -23.88 -3.20
CA GLU A 141 11.53 -24.84 -3.06
C GLU A 141 10.48 -24.69 -4.17
N LEU A 142 10.22 -23.45 -4.61
CA LEU A 142 9.35 -23.15 -5.75
C LEU A 142 10.03 -23.44 -7.10
N GLY A 143 11.38 -23.38 -7.13
CA GLY A 143 12.17 -23.42 -8.37
C GLY A 143 12.10 -22.14 -9.17
N ASP A 144 12.38 -22.23 -10.47
CA ASP A 144 12.32 -21.10 -11.42
C ASP A 144 10.87 -20.65 -11.63
N VAL A 145 10.63 -19.36 -11.50
CA VAL A 145 9.28 -18.80 -11.75
C VAL A 145 8.96 -18.86 -13.24
N TYR A 146 7.86 -19.54 -13.60
CA TYR A 146 7.38 -19.70 -14.97
C TYR A 146 6.36 -18.63 -15.35
N SER A 147 5.37 -18.39 -14.49
CA SER A 147 4.33 -17.41 -14.74
C SER A 147 3.73 -16.87 -13.45
N VAL A 148 3.10 -15.69 -13.55
CA VAL A 148 2.39 -15.04 -12.45
C VAL A 148 0.99 -14.69 -12.91
N MET A 149 -0.02 -15.02 -12.10
CA MET A 149 -1.41 -14.56 -12.26
C MET A 149 -1.83 -13.85 -10.99
N GLY A 150 -2.43 -12.66 -11.15
CA GLY A 150 -2.87 -11.86 -10.00
C GLY A 150 -4.19 -11.14 -10.23
N SER A 151 -4.89 -10.87 -9.15
CA SER A 151 -6.05 -9.98 -9.17
C SER A 151 -6.19 -9.19 -7.89
N TYR A 152 -6.63 -7.93 -7.99
CA TYR A 152 -7.04 -7.16 -6.83
C TYR A 152 -8.44 -6.60 -7.08
N LEU A 153 -9.42 -7.13 -6.37
CA LEU A 153 -10.83 -6.91 -6.61
C LEU A 153 -11.50 -6.31 -5.37
N GLN A 154 -12.28 -5.26 -5.57
CA GLN A 154 -13.05 -4.56 -4.53
C GLN A 154 -14.43 -4.17 -5.04
N ASP A 155 -15.37 -3.82 -4.16
CA ASP A 155 -16.72 -3.36 -4.52
C ASP A 155 -17.14 -2.01 -3.88
N TRP A 156 -16.24 -1.31 -3.23
CA TRP A 156 -16.60 -0.09 -2.49
C TRP A 156 -16.94 1.12 -3.39
N LEU A 157 -16.64 1.03 -4.70
CA LEU A 157 -17.05 2.01 -5.72
C LEU A 157 -18.05 1.41 -6.73
N PHE A 158 -18.79 0.36 -6.35
CA PHE A 158 -19.68 -0.37 -7.24
C PHE A 158 -20.88 0.45 -7.73
N TYR A 159 -21.51 1.23 -6.85
CA TYR A 159 -22.64 2.03 -7.24
C TYR A 159 -22.23 3.39 -7.80
N GLN A 160 -23.06 3.94 -8.69
CA GLN A 160 -22.84 5.29 -9.25
C GLN A 160 -22.82 6.38 -8.17
N THR A 161 -23.49 6.14 -7.03
CA THR A 161 -23.49 7.02 -5.85
C THR A 161 -22.29 6.85 -4.94
N ASP A 162 -21.44 5.83 -5.16
CA ASP A 162 -20.20 5.67 -4.43
C ASP A 162 -19.21 6.72 -4.89
N TYR A 163 -18.90 7.66 -4.01
CA TYR A 163 -18.03 8.78 -4.31
C TYR A 163 -16.99 8.98 -3.22
N ASN A 164 -15.76 9.26 -3.65
CA ASN A 164 -14.63 9.51 -2.77
C ASN A 164 -13.65 10.43 -3.49
N TRP A 165 -12.77 11.12 -2.75
CA TRP A 165 -11.76 12.02 -3.31
C TRP A 165 -10.80 11.33 -4.31
N ARG A 166 -10.66 10.00 -4.24
CA ARG A 166 -9.86 9.22 -5.21
C ARG A 166 -10.42 9.25 -6.63
N LEU A 167 -11.65 9.68 -6.81
CA LEU A 167 -12.27 9.92 -8.12
C LEU A 167 -11.92 11.29 -8.72
N GLU A 168 -11.23 12.13 -7.96
CA GLU A 168 -10.83 13.49 -8.34
C GLU A 168 -9.35 13.48 -8.78
N PRO A 169 -9.03 13.60 -10.09
CA PRO A 169 -7.64 13.49 -10.58
C PRO A 169 -6.68 14.52 -10.00
N ASP A 170 -7.17 15.71 -9.65
CA ASP A 170 -6.41 16.75 -8.97
C ASP A 170 -5.92 16.34 -7.56
N LYS A 171 -6.55 15.34 -6.95
CA LYS A 171 -6.18 14.79 -5.65
C LYS A 171 -5.49 13.43 -5.72
N SER A 172 -5.91 12.58 -6.66
CA SER A 172 -5.46 11.19 -6.73
C SER A 172 -4.39 10.93 -7.80
N GLY A 173 -4.30 11.78 -8.82
CA GLY A 173 -3.55 11.54 -10.04
C GLY A 173 -4.42 10.98 -11.18
N ASP A 174 -3.81 10.74 -12.33
CA ASP A 174 -4.49 10.36 -13.59
C ASP A 174 -4.98 8.91 -13.65
N SER A 175 -4.52 8.04 -12.75
CA SER A 175 -4.94 6.64 -12.61
C SER A 175 -5.58 6.44 -11.23
N ARG A 176 -6.58 5.56 -11.15
CA ARG A 176 -7.29 5.30 -9.91
C ARG A 176 -7.17 3.85 -9.45
N ALA A 177 -7.83 2.90 -10.12
CA ALA A 177 -7.82 1.50 -9.67
C ALA A 177 -6.40 0.91 -9.71
N ILE A 178 -5.63 1.21 -10.74
CA ILE A 178 -4.23 0.78 -10.85
C ILE A 178 -3.37 1.46 -9.78
N ALA A 179 -3.43 2.78 -9.63
CA ALA A 179 -2.63 3.50 -8.63
C ALA A 179 -3.04 3.17 -7.19
N ASP A 180 -4.33 2.95 -6.92
CA ASP A 180 -4.83 2.67 -5.57
C ASP A 180 -4.57 1.23 -5.12
N ILE A 181 -4.94 0.23 -5.96
CA ILE A 181 -4.83 -1.19 -5.60
C ILE A 181 -3.91 -2.00 -6.51
N GLY A 182 -3.77 -1.63 -7.79
CA GLY A 182 -2.83 -2.27 -8.70
C GLY A 182 -1.38 -2.13 -8.23
N SER A 183 -0.98 -0.97 -7.70
CA SER A 183 0.35 -0.74 -7.13
C SER A 183 0.70 -1.75 -6.02
N HIS A 184 -0.21 -2.02 -5.10
CA HIS A 184 -0.02 -3.05 -4.07
C HIS A 184 0.19 -4.45 -4.66
N LEU A 185 -0.56 -4.80 -5.71
CA LEU A 185 -0.44 -6.11 -6.35
C LEU A 185 0.91 -6.25 -7.06
N MET A 186 1.34 -5.21 -7.78
CA MET A 186 2.63 -5.20 -8.47
C MET A 186 3.80 -5.24 -7.49
N ASP A 187 3.74 -4.41 -6.45
CA ASP A 187 4.71 -4.41 -5.35
C ASP A 187 4.86 -5.81 -4.72
N LEU A 188 3.73 -6.48 -4.45
CA LEU A 188 3.73 -7.82 -3.89
C LEU A 188 4.32 -8.86 -4.88
N ILE A 189 3.97 -8.78 -6.16
CA ILE A 189 4.50 -9.67 -7.20
C ILE A 189 6.03 -9.53 -7.31
N GLU A 190 6.56 -8.31 -7.49
CA GLU A 190 8.00 -8.07 -7.57
C GLU A 190 8.72 -8.48 -6.26
N HIS A 191 8.09 -8.20 -5.10
CA HIS A 191 8.67 -8.57 -3.81
C HIS A 191 8.78 -10.08 -3.61
N VAL A 192 7.75 -10.85 -3.95
CA VAL A 192 7.73 -12.32 -3.76
C VAL A 192 8.59 -13.01 -4.80
N THR A 193 8.44 -12.66 -6.08
CA THR A 193 9.15 -13.33 -7.17
C THR A 193 10.60 -12.90 -7.31
N GLY A 194 10.95 -11.69 -6.86
CA GLY A 194 12.24 -11.07 -7.12
C GLY A 194 12.45 -10.65 -8.57
N LEU A 195 11.46 -10.88 -9.44
CA LEU A 195 11.49 -10.48 -10.85
C LEU A 195 11.20 -8.99 -11.00
N LYS A 196 11.70 -8.39 -12.09
CA LYS A 196 11.38 -7.02 -12.46
C LYS A 196 10.48 -7.01 -13.69
N THR A 197 9.38 -6.28 -13.60
CA THR A 197 8.52 -5.99 -14.74
C THR A 197 9.28 -5.09 -15.71
N VAL A 198 9.46 -5.53 -16.94
CA VAL A 198 10.23 -4.78 -17.97
C VAL A 198 9.36 -4.23 -19.10
N ALA A 199 8.14 -4.77 -19.28
CA ALA A 199 7.16 -4.21 -20.20
C ALA A 199 5.74 -4.59 -19.76
N VAL A 200 4.77 -3.74 -20.09
CA VAL A 200 3.35 -3.90 -19.81
C VAL A 200 2.51 -3.68 -21.05
N MET A 201 1.37 -4.38 -21.16
CA MET A 201 0.30 -4.09 -22.09
C MET A 201 -1.01 -4.06 -21.31
N ALA A 202 -1.65 -2.90 -21.26
CA ALA A 202 -2.79 -2.62 -20.38
C ALA A 202 -4.04 -2.21 -21.17
N ASP A 203 -5.19 -2.65 -20.69
CA ASP A 203 -6.50 -2.24 -21.16
C ASP A 203 -7.31 -1.72 -19.97
N PHE A 204 -7.60 -0.41 -19.97
CA PHE A 204 -8.34 0.28 -18.90
C PHE A 204 -9.78 0.54 -19.30
N ASN A 205 -10.67 0.39 -18.35
CA ASN A 205 -12.08 0.69 -18.56
C ASN A 205 -12.65 1.55 -17.42
N THR A 206 -13.34 2.64 -17.80
CA THR A 206 -14.16 3.45 -16.89
C THR A 206 -15.60 3.05 -17.09
N ILE A 207 -16.12 2.21 -16.21
CA ILE A 207 -17.49 1.63 -16.29
C ILE A 207 -18.52 2.72 -16.04
N HIS A 208 -18.37 3.49 -14.97
CA HIS A 208 -19.22 4.66 -14.69
C HIS A 208 -18.57 5.93 -15.26
N LYS A 209 -18.99 6.33 -16.48
CA LYS A 209 -18.53 7.57 -17.12
C LYS A 209 -18.96 8.83 -16.38
N THR A 210 -20.02 8.73 -15.57
CA THR A 210 -20.49 9.77 -14.66
C THR A 210 -20.80 9.16 -13.31
N ARG A 211 -20.60 9.93 -12.24
CA ARG A 211 -20.98 9.53 -10.88
C ARG A 211 -21.73 10.66 -10.17
N LYS A 212 -22.46 10.30 -9.16
CA LYS A 212 -23.23 11.21 -8.30
C LYS A 212 -22.34 11.63 -7.11
N LYS A 213 -21.77 12.84 -7.21
CA LYS A 213 -20.98 13.44 -6.13
C LYS A 213 -21.92 14.00 -5.07
N PRO A 214 -21.82 13.59 -3.79
CA PRO A 214 -22.60 14.18 -2.71
C PRO A 214 -22.30 15.68 -2.56
N LEU A 215 -23.33 16.47 -2.38
CA LEU A 215 -23.23 17.91 -2.08
C LEU A 215 -22.92 18.19 -0.60
N LYS A 216 -23.09 17.19 0.27
CA LYS A 216 -22.74 17.22 1.70
C LYS A 216 -21.55 16.30 1.95
N ALA A 217 -20.75 16.62 2.94
CA ALA A 217 -19.65 15.74 3.37
C ALA A 217 -20.22 14.40 3.87
N ILE A 218 -19.63 13.30 3.39
CA ILE A 218 -19.91 11.94 3.86
C ILE A 218 -18.59 11.25 4.18
N GLU A 219 -18.59 10.46 5.24
CA GLU A 219 -17.42 9.63 5.57
C GLU A 219 -17.22 8.51 4.54
N THR A 220 -15.97 8.20 4.24
CA THR A 220 -15.61 7.07 3.38
C THR A 220 -16.12 5.77 4.02
N TYR A 221 -16.78 4.93 3.22
CA TYR A 221 -17.40 3.65 3.63
C TYR A 221 -18.66 3.79 4.52
N SER A 222 -19.18 4.99 4.80
CA SER A 222 -20.44 5.15 5.53
C SER A 222 -21.63 4.77 4.66
N GLY A 223 -22.66 4.21 5.27
CA GLY A 223 -23.96 3.94 4.63
C GLY A 223 -24.61 5.25 4.13
N LYS A 224 -25.28 5.20 2.97
CA LYS A 224 -25.79 6.38 2.30
C LYS A 224 -27.31 6.43 2.36
N LEU A 225 -27.82 7.44 3.06
CA LEU A 225 -29.26 7.78 3.16
C LEU A 225 -29.50 9.15 2.55
N LEU A 226 -28.92 9.42 1.34
CA LEU A 226 -29.09 10.68 0.63
C LEU A 226 -30.22 10.56 -0.41
N THR A 227 -30.92 11.68 -0.64
CA THR A 227 -31.93 11.79 -1.67
C THR A 227 -31.30 12.19 -3.00
N PRO A 228 -31.99 12.05 -4.16
CA PRO A 228 -31.47 12.46 -5.46
C PRO A 228 -30.96 13.89 -5.54
N GLU A 229 -31.62 14.82 -4.80
CA GLU A 229 -31.27 16.24 -4.74
C GLU A 229 -30.00 16.54 -3.99
N ASP A 230 -29.53 15.62 -3.19
CA ASP A 230 -28.25 15.74 -2.44
C ASP A 230 -27.01 15.44 -3.30
N TYR A 231 -27.16 15.18 -4.60
CA TYR A 231 -26.06 14.82 -5.50
C TYR A 231 -25.93 15.77 -6.69
N ALA A 232 -24.70 15.95 -7.15
CA ALA A 232 -24.37 16.51 -8.46
C ALA A 232 -23.77 15.42 -9.36
N GLU A 233 -24.12 15.40 -10.64
CA GLU A 233 -23.45 14.53 -11.62
C GLU A 233 -22.09 15.12 -12.00
N VAL A 234 -21.05 14.26 -11.96
CA VAL A 234 -19.68 14.63 -12.33
C VAL A 234 -19.10 13.61 -13.32
N PRO A 235 -18.35 14.05 -14.34
CA PRO A 235 -17.68 13.15 -15.26
C PRO A 235 -16.52 12.43 -14.55
N ILE A 236 -16.27 11.17 -14.93
CA ILE A 236 -15.17 10.36 -14.44
C ILE A 236 -14.25 10.00 -15.61
N THR A 237 -12.96 10.27 -15.44
CA THR A 237 -11.92 10.03 -16.45
C THR A 237 -10.94 8.93 -16.05
N THR A 238 -10.94 8.54 -14.77
CA THR A 238 -10.07 7.49 -14.23
C THR A 238 -10.73 6.12 -14.32
N GLU A 239 -9.93 5.08 -14.44
CA GLU A 239 -10.39 3.70 -14.64
C GLU A 239 -10.99 3.08 -13.38
N ASP A 240 -12.08 2.30 -13.56
CA ASP A 240 -12.68 1.42 -12.55
C ASP A 240 -12.10 0.00 -12.60
N HIS A 241 -11.59 -0.39 -13.77
CA HIS A 241 -11.15 -1.74 -14.08
C HIS A 241 -9.97 -1.70 -15.05
N ALA A 242 -9.04 -2.66 -14.90
CA ALA A 242 -7.93 -2.85 -15.82
C ALA A 242 -7.54 -4.33 -15.92
N ASN A 243 -7.15 -4.74 -17.13
CA ASN A 243 -6.42 -5.98 -17.40
C ASN A 243 -5.03 -5.63 -17.91
N VAL A 244 -4.00 -6.29 -17.40
CA VAL A 244 -2.62 -5.99 -17.76
C VAL A 244 -1.83 -7.27 -18.00
N LEU A 245 -1.19 -7.36 -19.16
CA LEU A 245 -0.17 -8.37 -19.48
C LEU A 245 1.21 -7.84 -19.07
N LEU A 246 2.02 -8.72 -18.48
CA LEU A 246 3.34 -8.39 -17.93
C LEU A 246 4.44 -9.17 -18.65
N LYS A 247 5.57 -8.52 -18.88
CA LYS A 247 6.84 -9.17 -19.24
C LYS A 247 7.84 -8.94 -18.11
N PHE A 248 8.52 -10.01 -17.71
CA PHE A 248 9.54 -9.95 -16.68
C PHE A 248 10.96 -10.04 -17.26
N ASP A 249 11.94 -9.59 -16.50
CA ASP A 249 13.36 -9.56 -16.87
C ASP A 249 13.96 -10.95 -17.15
N ASN A 250 13.41 -12.02 -16.56
CA ASN A 250 13.77 -13.40 -16.89
C ASN A 250 13.14 -13.94 -18.18
N GLY A 251 12.39 -13.12 -18.93
CA GLY A 251 11.70 -13.48 -20.16
C GLY A 251 10.31 -14.09 -19.98
N ASN A 252 9.88 -14.38 -18.76
CA ASN A 252 8.57 -14.96 -18.47
C ASN A 252 7.44 -13.92 -18.50
N ARG A 253 6.21 -14.38 -18.33
CA ARG A 253 4.98 -13.60 -18.49
C ARG A 253 4.11 -13.65 -17.27
N GLY A 254 3.29 -12.61 -17.10
CA GLY A 254 2.22 -12.56 -16.12
C GLY A 254 0.99 -11.86 -16.65
N VAL A 255 -0.08 -11.97 -15.89
CA VAL A 255 -1.33 -11.26 -16.12
C VAL A 255 -1.91 -10.82 -14.77
N ILE A 256 -2.43 -9.60 -14.74
CA ILE A 256 -3.19 -9.11 -13.60
C ILE A 256 -4.52 -8.50 -14.02
N THR A 257 -5.49 -8.60 -13.13
CA THR A 257 -6.79 -7.92 -13.22
C THR A 257 -7.01 -7.08 -11.98
N VAL A 258 -7.34 -5.82 -12.16
CA VAL A 258 -7.64 -4.86 -11.08
C VAL A 258 -9.04 -4.32 -11.27
N SER A 259 -9.87 -4.33 -10.23
CA SER A 259 -11.24 -3.82 -10.34
C SER A 259 -11.77 -3.33 -8.99
N GLN A 260 -12.43 -2.16 -9.00
CA GLN A 260 -13.20 -1.63 -7.88
C GLN A 260 -14.72 -1.83 -8.09
N MET A 261 -15.09 -2.69 -9.06
CA MET A 261 -16.46 -2.94 -9.53
C MET A 261 -16.90 -4.40 -9.34
N SER A 262 -16.23 -5.16 -8.48
CA SER A 262 -16.46 -6.60 -8.30
C SER A 262 -17.35 -6.85 -7.08
N ALA A 263 -18.67 -6.78 -7.26
CA ALA A 263 -19.64 -6.95 -6.17
C ALA A 263 -19.38 -8.21 -5.33
N GLY A 264 -19.37 -8.05 -4.00
CA GLY A 264 -19.09 -9.11 -3.03
C GLY A 264 -17.61 -9.30 -2.69
N ARG A 265 -16.68 -8.74 -3.49
CA ARG A 265 -15.24 -8.73 -3.16
C ARG A 265 -14.93 -7.49 -2.33
N LYS A 266 -14.65 -7.67 -1.04
CA LYS A 266 -14.45 -6.52 -0.15
C LYS A 266 -13.02 -5.97 -0.23
N ASN A 267 -12.02 -6.86 -0.29
CA ASN A 267 -10.61 -6.47 -0.43
C ASN A 267 -9.78 -7.69 -0.88
N ARG A 268 -10.15 -8.28 -2.02
CA ARG A 268 -9.55 -9.54 -2.49
C ARG A 268 -8.34 -9.30 -3.37
N LEU A 269 -7.15 -9.35 -2.77
CA LEU A 269 -5.91 -9.58 -3.51
C LEU A 269 -5.67 -11.09 -3.57
N ASN A 270 -5.50 -11.61 -4.77
CA ASN A 270 -5.11 -13.00 -5.00
C ASN A 270 -3.88 -13.02 -5.92
N VAL A 271 -2.91 -13.83 -5.58
CA VAL A 271 -1.72 -14.04 -6.40
C VAL A 271 -1.40 -15.53 -6.49
N GLU A 272 -1.17 -15.99 -7.72
CA GLU A 272 -0.71 -17.34 -8.04
C GLU A 272 0.62 -17.24 -8.79
N ILE A 273 1.63 -17.98 -8.32
CA ILE A 273 2.98 -18.01 -8.87
C ILE A 273 3.34 -19.45 -9.19
N ALA A 274 3.38 -19.77 -10.48
CA ALA A 274 3.81 -21.07 -10.97
C ALA A 274 5.33 -21.11 -11.12
N GLY A 275 5.94 -22.10 -10.54
CA GLY A 275 7.37 -22.38 -10.65
C GLY A 275 7.66 -23.79 -11.14
N SER A 276 8.94 -24.12 -11.39
CA SER A 276 9.35 -25.42 -11.90
C SER A 276 9.09 -26.59 -10.94
N ASN A 277 8.98 -26.31 -9.65
CA ASN A 277 8.80 -27.32 -8.59
C ASN A 277 7.39 -27.31 -7.98
N GLY A 278 6.48 -26.44 -8.42
CA GLY A 278 5.12 -26.33 -7.92
C GLY A 278 4.52 -24.93 -8.14
N THR A 279 3.33 -24.72 -7.63
CA THR A 279 2.59 -23.45 -7.73
C THR A 279 2.13 -23.01 -6.36
N LEU A 280 2.40 -21.76 -6.01
CA LEU A 280 1.93 -21.13 -4.78
C LEU A 280 0.72 -20.22 -5.08
N GLU A 281 -0.34 -20.31 -4.27
CA GLU A 281 -1.46 -19.37 -4.29
C GLU A 281 -1.73 -18.82 -2.90
N TRP A 282 -1.98 -17.50 -2.82
CA TRP A 282 -2.38 -16.83 -1.60
C TRP A 282 -3.46 -15.76 -1.87
N CYS A 283 -4.40 -15.62 -0.91
CA CYS A 283 -5.51 -14.68 -1.01
C CYS A 283 -5.67 -13.87 0.29
N SER A 284 -5.79 -12.54 0.17
CA SER A 284 -5.95 -11.63 1.31
C SER A 284 -7.26 -11.82 2.10
N GLU A 285 -8.32 -12.37 1.48
CA GLU A 285 -9.57 -12.70 2.18
C GLU A 285 -9.46 -13.99 3.00
N LYS A 286 -8.36 -14.78 2.80
CA LYS A 286 -8.00 -15.96 3.58
C LYS A 286 -6.52 -15.92 3.97
N PRO A 287 -6.07 -14.88 4.70
CA PRO A 287 -4.65 -14.56 4.81
C PRO A 287 -3.84 -15.58 5.62
N ASN A 288 -4.53 -16.47 6.36
CA ASN A 288 -3.90 -17.45 7.23
C ASN A 288 -3.77 -18.85 6.60
N GLU A 289 -4.04 -18.98 5.30
CA GLU A 289 -3.82 -20.19 4.52
C GLU A 289 -3.16 -19.87 3.17
N MET A 290 -2.34 -20.77 2.69
CA MET A 290 -1.67 -20.71 1.39
C MET A 290 -1.72 -22.08 0.74
N TRP A 291 -2.11 -22.16 -0.53
CA TRP A 291 -2.10 -23.38 -1.28
C TRP A 291 -0.73 -23.58 -1.95
N PHE A 292 -0.24 -24.84 -1.92
CA PHE A 292 0.95 -25.27 -2.63
C PHE A 292 0.64 -26.49 -3.49
N GLY A 293 0.57 -26.25 -4.79
CA GLY A 293 0.29 -27.27 -5.80
C GLY A 293 1.55 -28.02 -6.21
N LYS A 294 1.46 -29.33 -6.25
CA LYS A 294 2.52 -30.25 -6.71
C LYS A 294 2.00 -31.11 -7.88
N ARG A 295 2.90 -31.45 -8.81
CA ARG A 295 2.51 -32.31 -9.93
C ARG A 295 2.44 -33.78 -9.55
N ASP A 296 3.42 -34.24 -8.80
CA ASP A 296 3.65 -35.67 -8.58
C ASP A 296 3.22 -36.18 -7.19
N THR A 297 2.71 -35.26 -6.37
CA THR A 297 2.18 -35.53 -5.02
C THR A 297 0.88 -34.78 -4.78
N ALA A 298 0.20 -35.09 -3.68
CA ALA A 298 -1.00 -34.33 -3.27
C ALA A 298 -0.67 -32.84 -3.03
N ASN A 299 -1.59 -31.97 -3.41
CA ASN A 299 -1.52 -30.56 -3.09
C ASN A 299 -1.63 -30.34 -1.57
N GLN A 300 -1.03 -29.26 -1.09
CA GLN A 300 -0.99 -28.92 0.32
C GLN A 300 -1.68 -27.59 0.56
N VAL A 301 -2.29 -27.43 1.73
CA VAL A 301 -2.70 -26.14 2.28
C VAL A 301 -1.87 -25.89 3.53
N MET A 302 -0.97 -24.91 3.44
CA MET A 302 -0.18 -24.48 4.58
C MET A 302 -0.98 -23.47 5.41
N LEU A 303 -1.18 -23.78 6.69
CA LEU A 303 -1.76 -22.83 7.64
C LEU A 303 -0.66 -21.96 8.22
N ARG A 304 -1.03 -20.73 8.58
CA ARG A 304 -0.13 -19.81 9.28
C ARG A 304 0.19 -20.36 10.67
N ASP A 305 1.40 -20.85 10.83
CA ASP A 305 1.93 -21.35 12.10
C ASP A 305 3.45 -21.06 12.15
N PRO A 306 3.95 -20.37 13.22
CA PRO A 306 5.38 -20.07 13.36
C PRO A 306 6.28 -21.32 13.34
N SER A 307 5.78 -22.46 13.81
CA SER A 307 6.54 -23.70 13.90
C SER A 307 6.73 -24.39 12.54
N LEU A 308 5.92 -24.03 11.54
CA LEU A 308 5.94 -24.60 10.19
C LEU A 308 6.55 -23.64 9.15
N ALA A 309 6.76 -22.37 9.53
CA ALA A 309 7.19 -21.33 8.61
C ALA A 309 8.73 -21.21 8.55
N TYR A 310 9.22 -20.70 7.43
CA TYR A 310 10.60 -20.22 7.35
C TYR A 310 10.88 -19.12 8.39
N PRO A 311 12.09 -18.99 8.90
CA PRO A 311 12.42 -18.02 9.95
C PRO A 311 12.01 -16.57 9.61
N GLU A 312 12.14 -16.17 8.35
CA GLU A 312 11.77 -14.84 7.86
C GLU A 312 10.28 -14.57 7.94
N ALA A 313 9.44 -15.58 7.70
CA ALA A 313 8.00 -15.50 7.84
C ALA A 313 7.57 -15.63 9.31
N ALA A 314 8.18 -16.53 10.07
CA ALA A 314 7.90 -16.73 11.49
C ALA A 314 8.11 -15.46 12.33
N LYS A 315 9.10 -14.61 11.98
CA LYS A 315 9.35 -13.31 12.64
C LYS A 315 8.17 -12.35 12.58
N LEU A 316 7.31 -12.48 11.56
CA LEU A 316 6.12 -11.63 11.37
C LEU A 316 4.90 -12.17 12.13
N MET A 317 4.96 -13.39 12.64
CA MET A 317 3.87 -14.02 13.37
C MET A 317 3.96 -13.66 14.86
N SER A 318 2.91 -13.09 15.41
CA SER A 318 2.84 -12.68 16.83
C SER A 318 2.19 -13.75 17.71
N PHE A 319 1.42 -14.67 17.10
CA PHE A 319 0.60 -15.65 17.79
C PHE A 319 0.85 -17.06 17.24
N PRO A 320 0.61 -18.12 18.02
CA PRO A 320 0.69 -19.50 17.54
C PRO A 320 -0.37 -19.80 16.48
N GLY A 321 -0.27 -20.96 15.85
CA GLY A 321 -1.26 -21.45 14.88
C GLY A 321 -2.68 -21.43 15.45
N GLY A 322 -3.68 -21.20 14.60
CA GLY A 322 -5.09 -21.10 14.99
C GLY A 322 -5.54 -19.73 15.54
N HIS A 323 -4.63 -18.81 15.82
CA HIS A 323 -4.94 -17.44 16.24
C HIS A 323 -4.72 -16.51 15.03
N ASN A 324 -5.79 -16.16 14.33
CA ASN A 324 -5.72 -15.43 13.07
C ASN A 324 -5.06 -14.06 13.21
N GLU A 325 -4.16 -13.74 12.27
CA GLU A 325 -3.56 -12.43 12.06
C GLU A 325 -4.02 -11.86 10.71
N GLY A 326 -4.12 -10.55 10.60
CA GLY A 326 -4.72 -9.90 9.44
C GLY A 326 -4.14 -8.53 9.12
N PHE A 327 -4.91 -7.71 8.40
CA PHE A 327 -4.49 -6.40 7.90
C PHE A 327 -3.85 -5.49 8.97
N PRO A 328 -4.38 -5.34 10.20
CA PRO A 328 -3.75 -4.47 11.20
C PRO A 328 -2.35 -4.94 11.62
N ASP A 329 -2.08 -6.24 11.52
CA ASP A 329 -0.79 -6.80 11.90
C ASP A 329 0.29 -6.48 10.86
N THR A 330 -0.07 -6.32 9.59
CA THR A 330 0.87 -6.00 8.52
C THR A 330 1.54 -4.65 8.72
N SER A 331 0.76 -3.61 9.03
CA SER A 331 1.28 -2.27 9.33
C SER A 331 2.19 -2.27 10.56
N LYS A 332 1.81 -2.98 11.63
CA LYS A 332 2.63 -3.16 12.81
C LYS A 332 3.99 -3.80 12.47
N GLN A 333 4.02 -4.85 11.66
CA GLN A 333 5.25 -5.55 11.32
C GLN A 333 6.15 -4.70 10.41
N LEU A 334 5.56 -3.99 9.43
CA LEU A 334 6.29 -3.02 8.61
C LEU A 334 6.94 -1.96 9.50
N PHE A 335 6.15 -1.30 10.35
CA PHE A 335 6.67 -0.23 11.21
C PHE A 335 7.71 -0.76 12.20
N LYS A 336 7.59 -1.98 12.69
CA LYS A 336 8.61 -2.59 13.55
C LYS A 336 10.00 -2.63 12.89
N GLU A 337 10.08 -2.96 11.60
CA GLU A 337 11.33 -2.95 10.84
C GLU A 337 11.84 -1.51 10.57
N VAL A 338 10.94 -0.60 10.16
CA VAL A 338 11.29 0.82 9.95
C VAL A 338 11.81 1.46 11.24
N TYR A 339 11.13 1.24 12.36
CA TYR A 339 11.53 1.81 13.65
C TYR A 339 12.79 1.17 14.24
N ALA A 340 13.14 -0.05 13.83
CA ALA A 340 14.45 -0.62 14.13
C ALA A 340 15.57 0.18 13.44
N ALA A 341 15.41 0.50 12.15
CA ALA A 341 16.34 1.35 11.41
C ALA A 341 16.46 2.78 11.99
N ILE A 342 15.32 3.37 12.39
CA ILE A 342 15.32 4.70 13.03
C ILE A 342 16.12 4.68 14.34
N ARG A 343 16.02 3.61 15.14
CA ARG A 343 16.83 3.46 16.37
C ARG A 343 18.33 3.35 16.09
N GLU A 344 18.71 2.81 14.94
CA GLU A 344 20.11 2.75 14.48
C GLU A 344 20.58 4.10 13.90
N GLY A 345 19.67 5.05 13.69
CA GLY A 345 19.95 6.42 13.23
C GLY A 345 20.29 6.54 11.75
N LYS A 346 20.10 5.50 10.94
CA LYS A 346 20.38 5.53 9.49
C LYS A 346 19.55 4.54 8.69
N GLN A 347 19.34 4.89 7.40
CA GLN A 347 18.79 3.95 6.42
C GLN A 347 19.77 2.79 6.20
N PRO A 348 19.33 1.51 6.32
CA PRO A 348 20.14 0.38 5.91
C PRO A 348 20.49 0.43 4.41
N GLN A 349 21.63 -0.13 4.03
CA GLN A 349 22.01 -0.20 2.61
C GLN A 349 21.04 -1.07 1.79
N ASN A 350 20.56 -2.16 2.39
CA ASN A 350 19.55 -3.05 1.83
C ASN A 350 18.37 -3.15 2.82
N PRO A 351 17.43 -2.22 2.81
CA PRO A 351 16.29 -2.24 3.72
C PRO A 351 15.40 -3.46 3.48
N SER A 352 14.94 -4.10 4.55
CA SER A 352 13.96 -5.18 4.47
C SER A 352 12.52 -4.67 4.24
N TYR A 353 12.32 -3.37 4.37
CA TYR A 353 11.03 -2.68 4.22
C TYR A 353 11.00 -1.82 2.94
N PRO A 354 9.81 -1.55 2.39
CA PRO A 354 9.66 -0.72 1.20
C PRO A 354 10.04 0.73 1.48
N THR A 355 10.92 1.25 0.64
CA THR A 355 11.48 2.61 0.71
C THR A 355 10.82 3.54 -0.31
N PHE A 356 11.24 4.80 -0.36
CA PHE A 356 10.85 5.73 -1.41
C PHE A 356 11.28 5.25 -2.81
N ALA A 357 12.38 4.49 -2.93
CA ALA A 357 12.77 3.88 -4.20
C ALA A 357 11.75 2.82 -4.68
N ASP A 358 11.18 2.04 -3.76
CA ASP A 358 10.07 1.12 -4.08
C ASP A 358 8.82 1.91 -4.50
N GLY A 359 8.51 3.01 -3.81
CA GLY A 359 7.40 3.90 -4.17
C GLY A 359 7.55 4.53 -5.55
N LEU A 360 8.75 4.96 -5.92
CA LEU A 360 9.07 5.45 -7.26
C LEU A 360 8.90 4.34 -8.30
N ARG A 361 9.39 3.12 -8.00
CA ARG A 361 9.27 1.96 -8.89
C ARG A 361 7.81 1.66 -9.22
N GLU A 362 6.96 1.60 -8.21
CA GLU A 362 5.52 1.33 -8.40
C GLU A 362 4.81 2.45 -9.17
N LEU A 363 5.18 3.70 -8.94
CA LEU A 363 4.64 4.83 -9.69
C LEU A 363 5.02 4.74 -11.18
N ILE A 364 6.28 4.40 -11.49
CA ILE A 364 6.72 4.18 -12.87
C ILE A 364 5.89 3.08 -13.53
N ILE A 365 5.72 1.93 -12.87
CA ILE A 365 4.93 0.82 -13.42
C ILE A 365 3.48 1.27 -13.70
N CYS A 366 2.84 1.95 -12.76
CA CYS A 366 1.47 2.46 -12.92
C CYS A 366 1.34 3.45 -14.08
N GLU A 367 2.29 4.38 -14.23
CA GLU A 367 2.27 5.34 -15.34
C GLU A 367 2.52 4.66 -16.70
N ARG A 368 3.38 3.62 -16.75
CA ARG A 368 3.56 2.83 -18.00
C ARG A 368 2.33 2.01 -18.35
N MET A 369 1.57 1.53 -17.38
CA MET A 369 0.27 0.90 -17.64
C MET A 369 -0.73 1.90 -18.21
N LEU A 370 -0.80 3.13 -17.67
CA LEU A 370 -1.65 4.20 -18.19
C LEU A 370 -1.26 4.59 -19.65
N GLU A 371 0.04 4.76 -19.91
CA GLU A 371 0.58 5.01 -21.24
C GLU A 371 0.23 3.88 -22.22
N SER A 372 0.39 2.62 -21.80
CA SER A 372 0.06 1.44 -22.58
C SER A 372 -1.42 1.38 -22.94
N SER A 373 -2.30 1.66 -21.99
CA SER A 373 -3.75 1.69 -22.25
C SER A 373 -4.15 2.80 -23.23
N ARG A 374 -3.51 3.98 -23.13
CA ARG A 374 -3.77 5.10 -24.07
C ARG A 374 -3.24 4.84 -25.48
N SER A 375 -2.12 4.15 -25.60
CA SER A 375 -1.46 3.84 -26.89
C SER A 375 -1.88 2.51 -27.49
N GLU A 376 -2.63 1.68 -26.78
CA GLU A 376 -3.03 0.32 -27.15
C GLU A 376 -1.81 -0.56 -27.54
N ALA A 377 -0.67 -0.38 -26.87
CA ALA A 377 0.60 -1.00 -27.23
C ALA A 377 1.41 -1.45 -26.00
N TRP A 378 2.40 -2.34 -26.23
CA TRP A 378 3.41 -2.65 -25.24
C TRP A 378 4.28 -1.44 -24.93
N VAL A 379 4.42 -1.10 -23.65
CA VAL A 379 5.29 -0.02 -23.18
C VAL A 379 6.36 -0.61 -22.25
N GLN A 380 7.61 -0.13 -22.43
CA GLN A 380 8.73 -0.53 -21.56
C GLN A 380 8.65 0.19 -20.21
N VAL A 381 9.05 -0.53 -19.14
CA VAL A 381 9.05 -0.03 -17.76
C VAL A 381 10.44 0.38 -17.33
#